data_611807929b4af0f0faa95f2c597ca6ca
#
_entry.id   611807929b4af0f0faa95f2c597ca6ca
#
_cell.length_a   1.000
_cell.length_b   1.000
_cell.length_c   1.000
_cell.angle_alpha   90.00
_cell.angle_beta   90.00
_cell.angle_gamma   90.00
#
_symmetry.space_group_name_H-M   'P 1'
#
loop_
_entity.id
_entity.type
_entity.pdbx_description
1 polymer ?
#
loop_
_entity_poly.entity_id
_entity_poly.type
_entity_poly.pdbx_seq_one_letter_code
_entity_poly.pdbx_strand_id
1 'polypeptide(L)'
;MHAAYIRPGGVAKNISHTLFFDISVFVRQFFKRIDEIEDMLTCNRIWNVRLRDIGFVDYKQAFDYGFSGVMLRGSGIPWDLRLLDSYDNYNLLRFFIPVGTKGDCYDRYMIRVEEWGKVCLLLNKCCIVLDI
;
A
#
# COMPACT_ATOMS: atom_id res chain seq x y z
N MET A 1 13.59 2.06 13.48
CA MET A 1 12.52 3.02 13.79
C MET A 1 11.34 2.32 14.47
N HIS A 2 10.73 1.31 13.88
CA HIS A 2 9.55 0.60 14.43
C HIS A 2 9.77 0.08 15.85
N ALA A 3 10.85 -0.66 16.09
CA ALA A 3 11.14 -1.22 17.40
C ALA A 3 11.37 -0.21 18.53
N ALA A 4 11.72 1.02 18.20
CA ALA A 4 11.89 2.08 19.18
C ALA A 4 10.59 2.82 19.48
N TYR A 5 9.68 2.88 18.52
CA TYR A 5 8.43 3.65 18.63
C TYR A 5 7.23 2.76 19.00
N ILE A 6 7.04 1.66 18.29
CA ILE A 6 5.96 0.69 18.53
C ILE A 6 6.43 -0.29 19.60
N ARG A 7 5.70 -0.38 20.72
CA ARG A 7 6.02 -1.19 21.89
C ARG A 7 4.81 -2.00 22.35
N PRO A 8 5.00 -3.10 23.07
CA PRO A 8 3.88 -3.81 23.71
C PRO A 8 2.99 -2.87 24.50
N GLY A 9 1.70 -2.85 24.18
CA GLY A 9 0.72 -1.96 24.80
C GLY A 9 0.54 -0.61 24.10
N GLY A 10 1.21 -0.33 22.97
CA GLY A 10 0.99 0.89 22.19
C GLY A 10 2.25 1.51 21.60
N VAL A 11 2.45 2.80 21.83
CA VAL A 11 3.57 3.58 21.30
C VAL A 11 4.37 4.26 22.41
N ALA A 12 5.62 4.55 22.14
CA ALA A 12 6.52 5.14 23.13
C ALA A 12 6.14 6.58 23.53
N LYS A 13 5.61 7.35 22.58
CA LYS A 13 5.18 8.76 22.79
C LYS A 13 4.00 9.05 21.86
N ASN A 14 3.09 9.88 22.33
CA ASN A 14 2.02 10.40 21.48
C ASN A 14 2.57 11.33 20.39
N ILE A 15 1.83 11.42 19.30
CA ILE A 15 2.13 12.34 18.19
C ILE A 15 1.84 13.77 18.66
N SER A 16 2.77 14.70 18.40
CA SER A 16 2.55 16.12 18.64
C SER A 16 1.62 16.71 17.57
N HIS A 17 0.86 17.76 17.94
CA HIS A 17 0.00 18.47 16.98
C HIS A 17 0.78 19.03 15.79
N THR A 18 2.01 19.47 15.98
CA THR A 18 2.87 19.96 14.89
C THR A 18 3.16 18.86 13.89
N LEU A 19 3.58 17.69 14.38
CA LEU A 19 3.88 16.54 13.50
C LEU A 19 2.62 16.06 12.77
N PHE A 20 1.48 16.12 13.43
CA PHE A 20 0.21 15.77 12.85
C PHE A 20 -0.17 16.69 11.66
N PHE A 21 0.04 17.99 11.82
CA PHE A 21 -0.14 18.97 10.75
C PHE A 21 0.80 18.69 9.58
N ASP A 22 2.08 18.42 9.85
CA ASP A 22 3.07 18.10 8.83
C ASP A 22 2.70 16.84 8.03
N ILE A 23 2.19 15.81 8.69
CA ILE A 23 1.67 14.59 8.04
C ILE A 23 0.51 14.94 7.11
N SER A 24 -0.42 15.77 7.55
CA SER A 24 -1.58 16.18 6.73
C SER A 24 -1.17 16.98 5.48
N VAL A 25 -0.17 17.83 5.61
CA VAL A 25 0.43 18.58 4.49
C VAL A 25 1.12 17.63 3.52
N PHE A 26 1.93 16.70 4.04
CA PHE A 26 2.61 15.69 3.25
C PHE A 26 1.64 14.84 2.44
N VAL A 27 0.60 14.30 3.06
CA VAL A 27 -0.41 13.45 2.40
C VAL A 27 -1.06 14.19 1.22
N ARG A 28 -1.41 15.47 1.39
CA ARG A 28 -1.98 16.28 0.31
C ARG A 28 -1.04 16.51 -0.86
N GLN A 29 0.25 16.67 -0.60
CA GLN A 29 1.26 16.85 -1.64
C GLN A 29 1.62 15.54 -2.33
N PHE A 30 1.53 14.42 -1.64
CA PHE A 30 1.99 13.13 -2.12
C PHE A 30 1.20 12.61 -3.32
N PHE A 31 -0.10 12.93 -3.43
CA PHE A 31 -0.89 12.56 -4.61
C PHE A 31 -0.29 13.11 -5.91
N LYS A 32 0.13 14.38 -5.91
CA LYS A 32 0.80 14.97 -7.08
C LYS A 32 2.13 14.28 -7.41
N ARG A 33 2.83 13.78 -6.38
CA ARG A 33 4.08 13.04 -6.58
C ARG A 33 3.84 11.65 -7.17
N ILE A 34 2.73 11.01 -6.83
CA ILE A 34 2.33 9.75 -7.46
C ILE A 34 2.09 9.99 -8.96
N ASP A 35 1.31 11.00 -9.33
CA ASP A 35 1.02 11.34 -10.72
C ASP A 35 2.32 11.59 -11.51
N GLU A 36 3.27 12.36 -10.96
CA GLU A 36 4.58 12.61 -11.58
C GLU A 36 5.38 11.32 -11.81
N ILE A 37 5.33 10.37 -10.86
CA ILE A 37 6.00 9.07 -11.00
C ILE A 37 5.31 8.22 -12.06
N GLU A 38 3.99 8.20 -12.11
CA GLU A 38 3.24 7.47 -13.11
C GLU A 38 3.53 8.00 -14.51
N ASP A 39 3.53 9.31 -14.71
CA ASP A 39 3.86 9.93 -16.00
C ASP A 39 5.27 9.55 -16.47
N MET A 40 6.22 9.51 -15.56
CA MET A 40 7.62 9.18 -15.87
C MET A 40 7.84 7.69 -16.18
N LEU A 41 7.16 6.78 -15.47
CA LEU A 41 7.41 5.35 -15.51
C LEU A 41 6.38 4.59 -16.34
N THR A 42 5.10 4.80 -16.11
CA THR A 42 4.01 4.01 -16.72
C THR A 42 3.97 4.19 -18.24
N CYS A 43 4.26 5.40 -18.74
CA CYS A 43 4.33 5.69 -20.17
C CYS A 43 5.69 5.34 -20.79
N ASN A 44 6.69 4.95 -20.01
CA ASN A 44 8.02 4.67 -20.50
C ASN A 44 8.10 3.30 -21.19
N ARG A 45 8.46 3.30 -22.48
CA ARG A 45 8.58 2.07 -23.28
C ARG A 45 9.59 1.07 -22.69
N ILE A 46 10.74 1.56 -22.20
CA ILE A 46 11.78 0.69 -21.63
C ILE A 46 11.27 0.02 -20.37
N TRP A 47 10.58 0.76 -19.51
CA TRP A 47 9.93 0.25 -18.30
C TRP A 47 8.92 -0.84 -18.62
N ASN A 48 8.03 -0.59 -19.56
CA ASN A 48 7.00 -1.53 -19.99
C ASN A 48 7.60 -2.84 -20.53
N VAL A 49 8.58 -2.75 -21.42
CA VAL A 49 9.23 -3.94 -22.02
C VAL A 49 9.95 -4.79 -20.96
N ARG A 50 10.45 -4.16 -19.90
CA ARG A 50 11.18 -4.89 -18.84
C ARG A 50 10.28 -5.51 -17.77
N LEU A 51 9.02 -5.12 -17.69
CA LEU A 51 8.12 -5.56 -16.62
C LEU A 51 6.97 -6.43 -17.12
N ARG A 52 6.45 -6.15 -18.31
CA ARG A 52 5.31 -6.90 -18.85
C ARG A 52 5.72 -8.31 -19.25
N ASP A 53 4.91 -9.27 -18.83
CA ASP A 53 5.09 -10.70 -19.10
C ASP A 53 6.42 -11.28 -18.54
N ILE A 54 7.06 -10.55 -17.61
CA ILE A 54 8.29 -10.97 -16.94
C ILE A 54 8.01 -11.31 -15.50
N GLY A 55 8.61 -12.40 -14.99
CA GLY A 55 8.45 -12.84 -13.61
C GLY A 55 7.01 -13.22 -13.29
N PHE A 56 6.34 -13.86 -14.23
CA PHE A 56 4.99 -14.38 -14.05
C PHE A 56 4.96 -15.43 -12.93
N VAL A 57 3.98 -15.29 -12.04
CA VAL A 57 3.71 -16.23 -10.95
C VAL A 57 2.23 -16.56 -10.98
N ASP A 58 1.92 -17.81 -11.27
CA ASP A 58 0.54 -18.32 -11.20
C ASP A 58 0.04 -18.38 -9.74
N TYR A 59 -1.28 -18.28 -9.57
CA TYR A 59 -1.91 -18.32 -8.24
C TYR A 59 -1.53 -19.60 -7.46
N LYS A 60 -1.43 -20.74 -8.16
CA LYS A 60 -1.07 -22.02 -7.54
C LYS A 60 0.38 -22.01 -7.02
N GLN A 61 1.30 -21.51 -7.83
CA GLN A 61 2.69 -21.33 -7.41
C GLN A 61 2.81 -20.35 -6.24
N ALA A 62 2.00 -19.28 -6.26
CA ALA A 62 1.99 -18.30 -5.17
C ALA A 62 1.59 -18.94 -3.82
N PHE A 63 0.65 -19.87 -3.81
CA PHE A 63 0.28 -20.64 -2.62
C PHE A 63 1.37 -21.64 -2.23
N ASP A 64 1.90 -22.40 -3.17
CA ASP A 64 2.90 -23.42 -2.91
C ASP A 64 4.18 -22.83 -2.30
N TYR A 65 4.55 -21.61 -2.70
CA TYR A 65 5.70 -20.88 -2.16
C TYR A 65 5.36 -20.03 -0.90
N GLY A 66 4.11 -20.00 -0.46
CA GLY A 66 3.70 -19.23 0.71
C GLY A 66 3.81 -17.72 0.50
N PHE A 67 3.56 -17.23 -0.70
CA PHE A 67 3.60 -15.80 -0.98
C PHE A 67 2.47 -15.05 -0.26
N SER A 68 2.73 -13.80 0.07
CA SER A 68 1.76 -12.90 0.71
C SER A 68 1.88 -11.48 0.15
N GLY A 69 1.00 -10.59 0.57
CA GLY A 69 1.04 -9.18 0.19
C GLY A 69 0.89 -8.96 -1.30
N VAL A 70 1.68 -8.06 -1.86
CA VAL A 70 1.63 -7.66 -3.29
C VAL A 70 1.94 -8.83 -4.22
N MET A 71 2.80 -9.76 -3.82
CA MET A 71 3.12 -10.94 -4.61
C MET A 71 1.88 -11.81 -4.85
N LEU A 72 1.08 -12.03 -3.81
CA LEU A 72 -0.15 -12.81 -3.88
C LEU A 72 -1.27 -12.04 -4.60
N ARG A 73 -1.42 -10.75 -4.29
CA ARG A 73 -2.41 -9.89 -4.96
C ARG A 73 -2.12 -9.71 -6.44
N GLY A 74 -0.84 -9.66 -6.84
CA GLY A 74 -0.43 -9.64 -8.25
C GLY A 74 -0.94 -10.85 -9.04
N SER A 75 -0.98 -12.02 -8.40
CA SER A 75 -1.48 -13.25 -8.99
C SER A 75 -3.02 -13.41 -8.94
N GLY A 76 -3.75 -12.35 -8.61
CA GLY A 76 -5.21 -12.32 -8.68
C GLY A 76 -5.94 -12.68 -7.38
N ILE A 77 -5.24 -12.84 -6.27
CA ILE A 77 -5.83 -13.24 -5.00
C ILE A 77 -6.02 -12.02 -4.08
N PRO A 78 -7.27 -11.69 -3.69
CA PRO A 78 -7.57 -10.54 -2.84
C PRO A 78 -7.24 -10.83 -1.38
N TRP A 79 -5.97 -11.03 -1.06
CA TRP A 79 -5.49 -11.32 0.29
C TRP A 79 -4.93 -10.08 0.97
N ASP A 80 -5.56 -9.66 2.07
CA ASP A 80 -5.02 -8.64 2.98
C ASP A 80 -5.50 -8.92 4.41
N LEU A 81 -4.55 -9.15 5.32
CA LEU A 81 -4.83 -9.44 6.73
C LEU A 81 -5.62 -8.33 7.42
N ARG A 82 -5.43 -7.08 7.02
CA ARG A 82 -6.18 -5.96 7.59
C ARG A 82 -7.69 -6.04 7.35
N LEU A 83 -8.13 -6.79 6.31
CA LEU A 83 -9.54 -7.02 6.00
C LEU A 83 -10.04 -8.39 6.44
N LEU A 84 -9.20 -9.44 6.31
CA LEU A 84 -9.60 -10.81 6.56
C LEU A 84 -9.57 -11.18 8.05
N ASP A 85 -8.53 -10.74 8.74
CA ASP A 85 -8.35 -10.94 10.18
C ASP A 85 -7.96 -9.60 10.80
N SER A 86 -8.96 -8.71 10.85
CA SER A 86 -8.77 -7.32 11.23
C SER A 86 -8.22 -7.21 12.64
N TYR A 87 -7.15 -6.45 12.80
CA TYR A 87 -6.51 -6.15 14.07
C TYR A 87 -6.52 -4.64 14.34
N ASP A 88 -6.30 -4.27 15.58
CA ASP A 88 -6.39 -2.89 16.06
C ASP A 88 -7.72 -2.23 15.64
N ASN A 89 -7.66 -1.06 15.03
CA ASN A 89 -8.82 -0.29 14.57
C ASN A 89 -9.08 -0.41 13.06
N TYR A 90 -8.47 -1.39 12.36
CA TYR A 90 -8.70 -1.55 10.92
C TYR A 90 -10.13 -1.90 10.55
N ASN A 91 -10.89 -2.52 11.45
CA ASN A 91 -12.33 -2.80 11.30
C ASN A 91 -13.19 -1.52 11.16
N LEU A 92 -12.71 -0.40 11.66
CA LEU A 92 -13.39 0.90 11.55
C LEU A 92 -13.08 1.62 10.23
N LEU A 93 -12.04 1.18 9.51
CA LEU A 93 -11.56 1.81 8.29
C LEU A 93 -12.06 1.07 7.05
N ARG A 94 -12.84 1.75 6.24
CA ARG A 94 -13.26 1.21 4.93
C ARG A 94 -12.21 1.56 3.88
N PHE A 95 -11.58 0.56 3.30
CA PHE A 95 -10.64 0.68 2.19
C PHE A 95 -10.75 -0.51 1.25
N PHE A 96 -10.26 -0.34 0.03
CA PHE A 96 -10.19 -1.40 -0.97
C PHE A 96 -8.74 -1.76 -1.22
N ILE A 97 -8.50 -3.02 -1.51
CA ILE A 97 -7.19 -3.53 -1.89
C ILE A 97 -7.11 -3.68 -3.41
N PRO A 98 -6.04 -3.22 -4.04
CA PRO A 98 -5.82 -3.48 -5.46
C PRO A 98 -5.41 -4.94 -5.68
N VAL A 99 -5.89 -5.50 -6.78
CA VAL A 99 -5.63 -6.89 -7.17
C VAL A 99 -5.25 -6.91 -8.64
N GLY A 100 -4.14 -7.55 -8.98
CA GLY A 100 -3.69 -7.75 -10.34
C GLY A 100 -4.41 -8.91 -11.02
N THR A 101 -4.11 -9.09 -12.28
CA THR A 101 -4.76 -10.15 -13.11
C THR A 101 -3.74 -11.07 -13.76
N LYS A 102 -2.56 -10.57 -14.08
CA LYS A 102 -1.56 -11.30 -14.85
C LYS A 102 -0.48 -12.00 -14.01
N GLY A 103 -0.23 -11.50 -12.80
CA GLY A 103 0.83 -12.05 -11.93
C GLY A 103 2.25 -11.74 -12.37
N ASP A 104 2.46 -10.75 -13.23
CA ASP A 104 3.77 -10.32 -13.72
C ASP A 104 4.37 -9.16 -12.90
N CYS A 105 5.58 -8.75 -13.25
CA CYS A 105 6.24 -7.61 -12.58
C CYS A 105 5.49 -6.30 -12.80
N TYR A 106 4.80 -6.13 -13.92
CA TYR A 106 4.04 -4.94 -14.22
C TYR A 106 2.82 -4.79 -13.31
N ASP A 107 2.07 -5.87 -13.12
CA ASP A 107 0.92 -5.86 -12.20
C ASP A 107 1.36 -5.57 -10.77
N ARG A 108 2.47 -6.14 -10.31
CA ARG A 108 3.03 -5.84 -8.98
C ARG A 108 3.44 -4.37 -8.83
N TYR A 109 3.98 -3.77 -9.88
CA TYR A 109 4.27 -2.33 -9.92
C TYR A 109 2.99 -1.50 -9.82
N MET A 110 1.99 -1.79 -10.66
CA MET A 110 0.71 -1.07 -10.67
C MET A 110 -0.02 -1.16 -9.33
N ILE A 111 -0.04 -2.35 -8.71
CA ILE A 111 -0.61 -2.53 -7.38
C ILE A 111 0.08 -1.63 -6.34
N ARG A 112 1.42 -1.52 -6.37
CA ARG A 112 2.14 -0.66 -5.43
C ARG A 112 1.82 0.82 -5.61
N VAL A 113 1.72 1.27 -6.85
CA VAL A 113 1.33 2.67 -7.15
C VAL A 113 -0.07 2.95 -6.64
N GLU A 114 -1.02 2.05 -6.90
CA GLU A 114 -2.38 2.17 -6.41
C GLU A 114 -2.47 2.09 -4.87
N GLU A 115 -1.67 1.25 -4.24
CA GLU A 115 -1.56 1.17 -2.78
C GLU A 115 -1.07 2.48 -2.17
N TRP A 116 -0.13 3.18 -2.79
CA TRP A 116 0.32 4.50 -2.30
C TRP A 116 -0.84 5.48 -2.17
N GLY A 117 -1.66 5.58 -3.20
CA GLY A 117 -2.87 6.42 -3.15
C GLY A 117 -3.83 6.00 -2.03
N LYS A 118 -4.09 4.70 -1.90
CA LYS A 118 -4.99 4.16 -0.86
C LYS A 118 -4.45 4.36 0.55
N VAL A 119 -3.14 4.20 0.75
CA VAL A 119 -2.49 4.47 2.05
C VAL A 119 -2.60 5.95 2.42
N CYS A 120 -2.44 6.86 1.48
CA CYS A 120 -2.66 8.29 1.72
C CYS A 120 -4.09 8.60 2.16
N LEU A 121 -5.09 7.95 1.54
CA LEU A 121 -6.49 8.10 1.95
C LEU A 121 -6.72 7.54 3.37
N LEU A 122 -6.10 6.41 3.71
CA LEU A 122 -6.16 5.85 5.06
C LEU A 122 -5.53 6.78 6.09
N LEU A 123 -4.33 7.31 5.81
CA LEU A 123 -3.66 8.28 6.68
C LEU A 123 -4.53 9.52 6.90
N ASN A 124 -5.16 10.03 5.87
CA ASN A 124 -6.08 11.17 6.00
C ASN A 124 -7.27 10.84 6.90
N LYS A 125 -7.86 9.65 6.77
CA LYS A 125 -8.94 9.19 7.67
C LYS A 125 -8.45 9.06 9.11
N CYS A 126 -7.27 8.48 9.34
CA CYS A 126 -6.68 8.40 10.68
C CYS A 126 -6.44 9.79 11.26
N CYS A 127 -5.97 10.73 10.43
CA CYS A 127 -5.79 12.11 10.83
C CYS A 127 -7.11 12.76 11.29
N ILE A 128 -8.18 12.56 10.58
CA ILE A 128 -9.51 13.10 10.97
C ILE A 128 -10.01 12.50 12.27
N VAL A 129 -9.76 11.20 12.50
CA VAL A 129 -10.19 10.52 13.74
C VAL A 129 -9.37 10.94 14.95
N LEU A 130 -8.09 11.28 14.76
CA LEU A 130 -7.20 11.70 15.85
C LEU A 130 -7.31 13.19 16.20
N ASP A 131 -7.94 13.99 15.35
CA ASP A 131 -8.13 15.45 15.56
C ASP A 131 -9.36 15.76 16.45
N ILE A 132 -9.91 14.72 17.10
CA ILE A 132 -10.90 14.79 18.17
C ILE A 132 -10.18 14.81 19.51
#